data_29d595df3a5bd3747b4ada63bf925672
#
_entry.id   29d595df3a5bd3747b4ada63bf925672
#
_cell.length_a   1.000
_cell.length_b   1.000
_cell.length_c   1.000
_cell.angle_alpha   90.00
_cell.angle_beta   90.00
_cell.angle_gamma   90.00
#
_symmetry.space_group_name_H-M   'P 1'
#
loop_
_entity.id
_entity.type
_entity.pdbx_description
1 polymer ?
#
loop_
_entity_poly.entity_id
_entity_poly.type
_entity_poly.pdbx_seq_one_letter_code
_entity_poly.pdbx_strand_id
1 'polypeptide(L)'
;MFNVKCKMRPLGIFHFALFILHFAIPARMRIDVLTLFPEMFSGYLGQSLVKRAVDAGVLDIKVHNIRDWARGKQRQVDDRPFGGGPGMVLRPEPVVESVEAVQAEGEPGHLVLLTPQGRRLDQRLVERLAGNQRLVLICGRYEGVDQRAIDLLAPDELSIGDYILGGGEVAAMVVIDAVARLVPGVLGDEESNKQDSFSGDPPLLEFPQYTRPREYRGMTVPDVLITGNHPEIARWREEQRLERTRERRADLLIDDAERRSHV
;
A
#
# COMPACT_ATOMS: atom_id res chain seq x y z
N MET A 1 55.98 -63.34 17.06
CA MET A 1 54.48 -63.37 17.28
C MET A 1 54.05 -62.03 17.78
N PHE A 2 53.59 -61.16 16.94
CA PHE A 2 52.70 -60.05 17.31
C PHE A 2 51.97 -59.63 16.06
N ASN A 3 50.68 -59.89 16.11
CA ASN A 3 49.73 -59.69 15.03
C ASN A 3 49.16 -58.28 15.18
N VAL A 4 49.49 -57.33 14.31
CA VAL A 4 48.94 -55.98 14.27
C VAL A 4 47.88 -55.94 13.21
N LYS A 5 46.61 -56.04 13.63
CA LYS A 5 45.45 -55.81 12.77
C LYS A 5 45.28 -54.31 12.52
N CYS A 6 45.63 -53.85 11.31
CA CYS A 6 45.32 -52.52 10.86
C CYS A 6 43.80 -52.41 10.60
N LYS A 7 43.04 -51.70 11.44
CA LYS A 7 41.66 -51.32 11.20
C LYS A 7 41.60 -50.13 10.28
N MET A 8 41.30 -50.35 9.01
CA MET A 8 40.88 -49.31 8.09
C MET A 8 39.53 -48.73 8.57
N ARG A 9 39.49 -47.45 8.89
CA ARG A 9 38.25 -46.71 9.06
C ARG A 9 37.68 -46.37 7.68
N PRO A 10 36.37 -46.49 7.47
CA PRO A 10 35.75 -46.04 6.23
C PRO A 10 35.78 -44.54 6.16
N LEU A 11 36.24 -44.00 5.02
CA LEU A 11 36.14 -42.56 4.69
C LEU A 11 34.68 -42.12 4.81
N GLY A 12 34.49 -41.12 5.65
CA GLY A 12 33.20 -40.45 5.76
C GLY A 12 32.75 -39.88 4.43
N ILE A 13 31.56 -40.21 4.07
CA ILE A 13 30.83 -39.62 2.95
C ILE A 13 30.70 -38.10 3.27
N PHE A 14 31.45 -37.29 2.52
CA PHE A 14 31.25 -35.86 2.47
C PHE A 14 29.81 -35.59 2.04
N HIS A 15 28.96 -35.25 2.99
CA HIS A 15 27.70 -34.61 2.72
C HIS A 15 28.03 -33.23 2.11
N PHE A 16 28.04 -33.16 0.81
CA PHE A 16 27.89 -31.92 0.08
C PHE A 16 26.49 -31.40 0.45
N ALA A 17 26.42 -30.62 1.53
CA ALA A 17 25.25 -29.81 1.82
C ALA A 17 25.15 -28.83 0.64
N LEU A 18 24.28 -29.17 -0.30
CA LEU A 18 23.85 -28.28 -1.36
C LEU A 18 23.20 -27.07 -0.65
N PHE A 19 23.98 -26.01 -0.42
CA PHE A 19 23.47 -24.71 -0.03
C PHE A 19 22.68 -24.23 -1.26
N ILE A 20 21.42 -24.65 -1.35
CA ILE A 20 20.46 -23.98 -2.21
C ILE A 20 20.35 -22.58 -1.58
N LEU A 21 21.06 -21.64 -2.16
CA LEU A 21 20.77 -20.23 -1.97
C LEU A 21 19.30 -20.08 -2.37
N HIS A 22 18.42 -20.10 -1.39
CA HIS A 22 17.10 -19.57 -1.58
C HIS A 22 17.33 -18.07 -1.85
N PHE A 23 17.50 -17.72 -3.12
CA PHE A 23 17.08 -16.42 -3.58
C PHE A 23 15.59 -16.38 -3.21
N ALA A 24 15.28 -15.80 -2.08
CA ALA A 24 13.91 -15.42 -1.77
C ALA A 24 13.50 -14.50 -2.92
N ILE A 25 12.74 -15.03 -3.87
CA ILE A 25 12.03 -14.21 -4.84
C ILE A 25 11.26 -13.22 -3.96
N PRO A 26 11.49 -11.90 -4.07
CA PRO A 26 10.76 -10.96 -3.25
C PRO A 26 9.29 -11.29 -3.38
N ALA A 27 8.59 -11.40 -2.26
CA ALA A 27 7.20 -11.81 -2.24
C ALA A 27 6.43 -10.87 -3.17
N ARG A 28 6.00 -11.38 -4.33
CA ARG A 28 5.28 -10.61 -5.34
C ARG A 28 3.93 -10.24 -4.77
N MET A 29 3.68 -8.96 -4.56
CA MET A 29 2.38 -8.49 -4.14
C MET A 29 1.46 -8.36 -5.35
N ARG A 30 0.27 -8.96 -5.30
CA ARG A 30 -0.77 -8.81 -6.33
C ARG A 30 -1.82 -7.78 -5.88
N ILE A 31 -2.21 -6.89 -6.78
CA ILE A 31 -3.31 -5.94 -6.57
C ILE A 31 -4.28 -6.05 -7.74
N ASP A 32 -5.50 -6.47 -7.46
CA ASP A 32 -6.59 -6.48 -8.42
C ASP A 32 -7.48 -5.25 -8.18
N VAL A 33 -7.77 -4.49 -9.23
CA VAL A 33 -8.63 -3.31 -9.16
C VAL A 33 -9.90 -3.56 -9.97
N LEU A 34 -11.04 -3.51 -9.32
CA LEU A 34 -12.36 -3.62 -9.93
C LEU A 34 -12.93 -2.21 -10.16
N THR A 35 -13.16 -1.82 -11.40
CA THR A 35 -13.58 -0.47 -11.78
C THR A 35 -14.48 -0.47 -13.02
N LEU A 36 -15.23 0.61 -13.25
CA LEU A 36 -15.93 0.86 -14.50
C LEU A 36 -15.06 1.55 -15.56
N PHE A 37 -13.88 2.05 -15.17
CA PHE A 37 -13.01 2.88 -16.02
C PHE A 37 -11.54 2.41 -15.96
N PRO A 38 -11.21 1.22 -16.50
CA PRO A 38 -9.84 0.69 -16.50
C PRO A 38 -8.81 1.64 -17.11
N GLU A 39 -9.21 2.39 -18.14
CA GLU A 39 -8.35 3.31 -18.87
C GLU A 39 -7.77 4.44 -18.00
N MET A 40 -8.42 4.78 -16.88
CA MET A 40 -7.90 5.77 -15.93
C MET A 40 -6.56 5.35 -15.31
N PHE A 41 -6.29 4.05 -15.23
CA PHE A 41 -5.07 3.52 -14.63
C PHE A 41 -3.89 3.45 -15.58
N SER A 42 -4.09 3.47 -16.90
CA SER A 42 -3.04 3.25 -17.89
C SER A 42 -1.88 4.24 -17.78
N GLY A 43 -2.17 5.53 -17.62
CA GLY A 43 -1.16 6.57 -17.45
C GLY A 43 -0.41 6.46 -16.12
N TYR A 44 -1.12 6.18 -15.04
CA TYR A 44 -0.56 6.05 -13.69
C TYR A 44 0.35 4.83 -13.57
N LEU A 45 -0.09 3.65 -13.98
CA LEU A 45 0.67 2.41 -13.90
C LEU A 45 1.91 2.39 -14.81
N GLY A 46 1.90 3.22 -15.86
CA GLY A 46 3.00 3.37 -16.81
C GLY A 46 4.13 4.30 -16.37
N GLN A 47 4.13 4.84 -15.14
CA GLN A 47 5.05 5.87 -14.71
C GLN A 47 5.71 5.56 -13.37
N SER A 48 6.88 6.22 -13.13
CA SER A 48 7.55 6.36 -11.85
C SER A 48 7.80 5.05 -11.09
N LEU A 49 7.55 5.05 -9.79
CA LEU A 49 7.83 3.97 -8.85
C LEU A 49 7.01 2.71 -9.16
N VAL A 50 5.71 2.88 -9.39
CA VAL A 50 4.78 1.77 -9.66
C VAL A 50 5.20 1.02 -10.92
N LYS A 51 5.52 1.74 -12.02
CA LYS A 51 6.03 1.11 -13.24
C LYS A 51 7.29 0.28 -12.98
N ARG A 52 8.26 0.85 -12.26
CA ARG A 52 9.51 0.12 -11.95
C ARG A 52 9.26 -1.14 -11.13
N ALA A 53 8.36 -1.08 -10.16
CA ALA A 53 7.99 -2.23 -9.33
C ALA A 53 7.28 -3.33 -10.13
N VAL A 54 6.43 -2.96 -11.09
CA VAL A 54 5.78 -3.89 -12.01
C VAL A 54 6.80 -4.50 -12.98
N ASP A 55 7.66 -3.69 -13.59
CA ASP A 55 8.71 -4.16 -14.51
C ASP A 55 9.70 -5.12 -13.81
N ALA A 56 9.98 -4.88 -12.54
CA ALA A 56 10.83 -5.74 -11.70
C ALA A 56 10.11 -7.01 -11.19
N GLY A 57 8.80 -7.15 -11.45
CA GLY A 57 8.01 -8.29 -11.02
C GLY A 57 7.71 -8.34 -9.51
N VAL A 58 7.97 -7.26 -8.78
CA VAL A 58 7.68 -7.11 -7.35
C VAL A 58 6.19 -6.83 -7.12
N LEU A 59 5.57 -6.05 -8.02
CA LEU A 59 4.13 -5.82 -8.05
C LEU A 59 3.50 -6.47 -9.28
N ASP A 60 2.29 -7.02 -9.08
CA ASP A 60 1.41 -7.51 -10.14
C ASP A 60 0.08 -6.77 -10.02
N ILE A 61 -0.17 -5.81 -10.89
CA ILE A 61 -1.39 -5.02 -10.83
C ILE A 61 -2.27 -5.37 -12.02
N LYS A 62 -3.48 -5.86 -11.74
CA LYS A 62 -4.50 -6.18 -12.73
C LYS A 62 -5.70 -5.26 -12.56
N VAL A 63 -6.16 -4.68 -13.65
CA VAL A 63 -7.33 -3.81 -13.66
C VAL A 63 -8.45 -4.49 -14.44
N HIS A 64 -9.59 -4.69 -13.79
CA HIS A 64 -10.73 -5.42 -14.29
C HIS A 64 -11.91 -4.47 -14.49
N ASN A 65 -12.64 -4.65 -15.60
CA ASN A 65 -13.84 -3.88 -15.85
C ASN A 65 -15.08 -4.60 -15.28
N ILE A 66 -15.71 -4.04 -14.26
CA ILE A 66 -16.92 -4.60 -13.61
C ILE A 66 -18.03 -4.90 -14.65
N ARG A 67 -18.08 -4.15 -15.77
CA ARG A 67 -19.05 -4.38 -16.87
C ARG A 67 -18.92 -5.75 -17.51
N ASP A 68 -17.79 -6.43 -17.40
CA ASP A 68 -17.59 -7.74 -18.02
C ASP A 68 -18.42 -8.82 -17.35
N TRP A 69 -18.85 -8.59 -16.11
CA TRP A 69 -19.79 -9.47 -15.37
C TRP A 69 -21.24 -9.01 -15.42
N ALA A 70 -21.52 -7.87 -16.07
CA ALA A 70 -22.89 -7.42 -16.24
C ALA A 70 -23.65 -8.25 -17.27
N ARG A 71 -24.87 -8.67 -16.92
CA ARG A 71 -25.71 -9.50 -17.79
C ARG A 71 -26.48 -8.69 -18.83
N GLY A 72 -26.86 -9.36 -19.90
CA GLY A 72 -27.69 -8.80 -20.97
C GLY A 72 -26.91 -7.98 -21.99
N LYS A 73 -27.60 -7.59 -23.08
CA LYS A 73 -26.95 -6.91 -24.23
C LYS A 73 -26.39 -5.53 -23.89
N GLN A 74 -27.00 -4.83 -22.93
CA GLN A 74 -26.61 -3.47 -22.54
C GLN A 74 -25.52 -3.43 -21.49
N ARG A 75 -25.14 -4.57 -20.89
CA ARG A 75 -24.15 -4.67 -19.81
C ARG A 75 -24.36 -3.59 -18.73
N GLN A 76 -25.61 -3.44 -18.27
CA GLN A 76 -25.99 -2.44 -17.29
C GLN A 76 -25.43 -2.79 -15.91
N VAL A 77 -24.74 -1.84 -15.30
CA VAL A 77 -24.05 -1.99 -14.02
C VAL A 77 -24.67 -1.16 -12.91
N ASP A 78 -25.60 -0.28 -13.23
CA ASP A 78 -26.22 0.68 -12.32
C ASP A 78 -27.74 0.76 -12.56
N ASP A 79 -28.48 1.21 -11.54
CA ASP A 79 -29.91 1.44 -11.63
C ASP A 79 -30.33 2.54 -10.64
N ARG A 80 -31.60 3.01 -10.76
CA ARG A 80 -32.15 4.02 -9.85
C ARG A 80 -32.28 3.48 -8.44
N PRO A 81 -32.00 4.29 -7.40
CA PRO A 81 -32.14 3.86 -6.02
C PRO A 81 -33.62 3.57 -5.68
N PHE A 82 -33.87 2.52 -4.92
CA PHE A 82 -35.17 2.33 -4.27
C PHE A 82 -35.47 3.47 -3.29
N GLY A 83 -36.70 3.89 -3.21
CA GLY A 83 -37.07 5.06 -2.42
C GLY A 83 -36.97 6.38 -3.18
N GLY A 84 -36.44 6.37 -4.40
CA GLY A 84 -36.23 7.56 -5.22
C GLY A 84 -34.99 8.36 -4.82
N GLY A 85 -34.82 9.52 -5.42
CA GLY A 85 -33.66 10.38 -5.23
C GLY A 85 -32.86 10.60 -6.53
N PRO A 86 -31.89 11.53 -6.52
CA PRO A 86 -30.99 11.75 -7.64
C PRO A 86 -29.95 10.62 -7.76
N GLY A 87 -29.34 10.51 -8.92
CA GLY A 87 -28.24 9.61 -9.17
C GLY A 87 -28.62 8.16 -9.44
N MET A 88 -27.63 7.30 -9.45
CA MET A 88 -27.71 5.86 -9.72
C MET A 88 -26.95 5.11 -8.63
N VAL A 89 -27.18 3.81 -8.50
CA VAL A 89 -26.47 2.92 -7.57
C VAL A 89 -25.88 1.75 -8.35
N LEU A 90 -24.66 1.36 -8.05
CA LEU A 90 -24.05 0.16 -8.60
C LEU A 90 -24.85 -1.08 -8.19
N ARG A 91 -25.24 -1.87 -9.16
CA ARG A 91 -26.04 -3.09 -8.95
C ARG A 91 -25.22 -4.17 -8.23
N PRO A 92 -25.88 -4.97 -7.38
CA PRO A 92 -25.17 -6.00 -6.61
C PRO A 92 -24.58 -7.10 -7.48
N GLU A 93 -25.30 -7.54 -8.54
CA GLU A 93 -24.88 -8.70 -9.32
C GLU A 93 -23.50 -8.51 -10.00
N PRO A 94 -23.25 -7.44 -10.80
CA PRO A 94 -21.94 -7.28 -11.46
C PRO A 94 -20.82 -7.03 -10.46
N VAL A 95 -21.09 -6.41 -9.30
CA VAL A 95 -20.10 -6.20 -8.26
C VAL A 95 -19.72 -7.52 -7.58
N VAL A 96 -20.71 -8.29 -7.12
CA VAL A 96 -20.49 -9.56 -6.42
C VAL A 96 -19.81 -10.57 -7.36
N GLU A 97 -20.38 -10.76 -8.58
CA GLU A 97 -19.86 -11.71 -9.55
C GLU A 97 -18.42 -11.38 -9.98
N SER A 98 -18.07 -10.08 -10.10
CA SER A 98 -16.70 -9.67 -10.42
C SER A 98 -15.73 -9.96 -9.29
N VAL A 99 -16.09 -9.71 -8.05
CA VAL A 99 -15.27 -10.02 -6.88
C VAL A 99 -15.05 -11.53 -6.75
N GLU A 100 -16.13 -12.31 -6.81
CA GLU A 100 -16.05 -13.78 -6.72
C GLU A 100 -15.16 -14.36 -7.83
N ALA A 101 -15.31 -13.91 -9.07
CA ALA A 101 -14.51 -14.36 -10.19
C ALA A 101 -13.02 -14.02 -10.00
N VAL A 102 -12.71 -12.79 -9.60
CA VAL A 102 -11.33 -12.35 -9.37
C VAL A 102 -10.72 -13.06 -8.17
N GLN A 103 -11.47 -13.25 -7.09
CA GLN A 103 -10.99 -13.98 -5.91
C GLN A 103 -10.70 -15.46 -6.23
N ALA A 104 -11.45 -16.08 -7.16
CA ALA A 104 -11.20 -17.46 -7.60
C ALA A 104 -9.91 -17.63 -8.42
N GLU A 105 -9.25 -16.55 -8.85
CA GLU A 105 -7.98 -16.60 -9.59
C GLU A 105 -6.74 -16.79 -8.70
N GLY A 106 -6.76 -17.67 -7.75
CA GLY A 106 -5.63 -17.98 -6.86
C GLY A 106 -5.97 -17.80 -5.38
N GLU A 107 -4.96 -17.49 -4.55
CA GLU A 107 -5.19 -17.24 -3.13
C GLU A 107 -6.10 -16.03 -2.91
N PRO A 108 -7.07 -16.12 -1.98
CA PRO A 108 -7.97 -15.01 -1.68
C PRO A 108 -7.19 -13.75 -1.26
N GLY A 109 -7.54 -12.61 -1.86
CA GLY A 109 -6.98 -11.31 -1.50
C GLY A 109 -7.82 -10.61 -0.43
N HIS A 110 -7.17 -9.70 0.31
CA HIS A 110 -7.88 -8.80 1.23
C HIS A 110 -8.75 -7.83 0.42
N LEU A 111 -10.06 -7.86 0.67
CA LEU A 111 -11.05 -7.11 -0.08
C LEU A 111 -11.27 -5.73 0.53
N VAL A 112 -11.15 -4.69 -0.27
CA VAL A 112 -11.31 -3.29 0.14
C VAL A 112 -12.31 -2.58 -0.78
N LEU A 113 -13.32 -1.96 -0.21
CA LEU A 113 -14.23 -1.05 -0.90
C LEU A 113 -13.81 0.41 -0.65
N LEU A 114 -13.54 1.14 -1.72
CA LEU A 114 -13.21 2.57 -1.63
C LEU A 114 -14.49 3.40 -1.60
N THR A 115 -14.77 3.97 -0.43
CA THR A 115 -16.01 4.70 -0.14
C THR A 115 -15.74 5.83 0.86
N PRO A 116 -16.42 6.99 0.77
CA PRO A 116 -16.29 8.04 1.77
C PRO A 116 -16.83 7.64 3.16
N GLN A 117 -17.64 6.58 3.25
CA GLN A 117 -18.19 6.08 4.51
C GLN A 117 -17.21 5.19 5.29
N GLY A 118 -16.12 4.77 4.64
CA GLY A 118 -15.13 3.87 5.21
C GLY A 118 -14.21 4.52 6.24
N ARG A 119 -13.46 3.68 6.95
CA ARG A 119 -12.41 4.14 7.87
C ARG A 119 -11.35 4.94 7.12
N ARG A 120 -10.93 6.07 7.68
CA ARG A 120 -9.91 6.93 7.06
C ARG A 120 -8.55 6.25 6.99
N LEU A 121 -7.94 6.30 5.80
CA LEU A 121 -6.60 5.80 5.54
C LEU A 121 -5.55 6.63 6.31
N ASP A 122 -4.73 5.96 7.07
CA ASP A 122 -3.53 6.47 7.72
C ASP A 122 -2.33 5.56 7.45
N GLN A 123 -1.12 5.98 7.85
CA GLN A 123 0.10 5.20 7.60
C GLN A 123 0.05 3.80 8.23
N ARG A 124 -0.52 3.65 9.43
CA ARG A 124 -0.67 2.35 10.11
C ARG A 124 -1.59 1.41 9.32
N LEU A 125 -2.64 1.95 8.70
CA LEU A 125 -3.51 1.15 7.83
C LEU A 125 -2.79 0.77 6.53
N VAL A 126 -2.02 1.69 5.94
CA VAL A 126 -1.17 1.39 4.77
C VAL A 126 -0.19 0.26 5.09
N GLU A 127 0.47 0.29 6.25
CA GLU A 127 1.39 -0.77 6.70
C GLU A 127 0.69 -2.12 6.83
N ARG A 128 -0.55 -2.14 7.38
CA ARG A 128 -1.35 -3.39 7.44
C ARG A 128 -1.72 -3.90 6.05
N LEU A 129 -2.11 -3.00 5.13
CA LEU A 129 -2.43 -3.38 3.76
C LEU A 129 -1.19 -3.93 3.03
N ALA A 130 -0.03 -3.31 3.22
CA ALA A 130 1.24 -3.75 2.64
C ALA A 130 1.70 -5.13 3.16
N GLY A 131 1.23 -5.56 4.33
CA GLY A 131 1.47 -6.90 4.87
C GLY A 131 0.71 -8.03 4.17
N ASN A 132 -0.24 -7.71 3.27
CA ASN A 132 -0.99 -8.71 2.51
C ASN A 132 -0.24 -9.10 1.23
N GLN A 133 -0.32 -10.36 0.85
CA GLN A 133 0.22 -10.80 -0.44
C GLN A 133 -0.67 -10.40 -1.62
N ARG A 134 -1.96 -10.20 -1.36
CA ARG A 134 -2.94 -9.81 -2.38
C ARG A 134 -4.00 -8.86 -1.83
N LEU A 135 -4.27 -7.78 -2.58
CA LEU A 135 -5.37 -6.86 -2.35
C LEU A 135 -6.36 -6.93 -3.52
N VAL A 136 -7.64 -6.79 -3.21
CA VAL A 136 -8.70 -6.61 -4.21
C VAL A 136 -9.43 -5.31 -3.88
N LEU A 137 -9.29 -4.29 -4.75
CA LEU A 137 -9.83 -2.95 -4.54
C LEU A 137 -11.07 -2.75 -5.39
N ILE A 138 -12.21 -2.45 -4.76
CA ILE A 138 -13.46 -2.10 -5.44
C ILE A 138 -13.56 -0.58 -5.51
N CYS A 139 -13.64 -0.03 -6.73
CA CYS A 139 -13.87 1.38 -6.97
C CYS A 139 -15.38 1.65 -7.02
N GLY A 140 -15.93 2.24 -5.95
CA GLY A 140 -17.31 2.71 -5.93
C GLY A 140 -17.53 3.86 -6.94
N ARG A 141 -18.74 3.94 -7.48
CA ARG A 141 -19.18 5.00 -8.40
C ARG A 141 -20.63 5.39 -8.10
N TYR A 142 -21.07 6.50 -8.69
CA TYR A 142 -22.42 7.03 -8.53
C TYR A 142 -22.72 7.38 -7.06
N GLU A 143 -23.93 7.03 -6.58
CA GLU A 143 -24.32 7.21 -5.16
C GLU A 143 -23.75 6.11 -4.24
N GLY A 144 -23.03 5.14 -4.82
CA GLY A 144 -22.39 4.03 -4.11
C GLY A 144 -22.74 2.67 -4.69
N VAL A 145 -22.43 1.65 -3.90
CA VAL A 145 -22.68 0.23 -4.20
C VAL A 145 -23.95 -0.20 -3.45
N ASP A 146 -24.77 -1.03 -4.08
CA ASP A 146 -25.95 -1.62 -3.42
C ASP A 146 -25.53 -2.29 -2.11
N GLN A 147 -26.23 -1.97 -1.01
CA GLN A 147 -25.90 -2.43 0.34
C GLN A 147 -25.82 -3.96 0.43
N ARG A 148 -26.65 -4.67 -0.34
CA ARG A 148 -26.61 -6.15 -0.37
C ARG A 148 -25.30 -6.71 -0.87
N ALA A 149 -24.61 -6.01 -1.79
CA ALA A 149 -23.27 -6.42 -2.22
C ALA A 149 -22.24 -6.20 -1.11
N ILE A 150 -22.35 -5.09 -0.36
CA ILE A 150 -21.50 -4.82 0.79
C ILE A 150 -21.71 -5.87 1.88
N ASP A 151 -22.96 -6.16 2.22
CA ASP A 151 -23.32 -7.15 3.26
C ASP A 151 -22.86 -8.57 2.90
N LEU A 152 -22.97 -8.96 1.61
CA LEU A 152 -22.52 -10.28 1.13
C LEU A 152 -21.01 -10.44 1.08
N LEU A 153 -20.31 -9.41 0.62
CA LEU A 153 -18.86 -9.45 0.41
C LEU A 153 -18.07 -9.08 1.67
N ALA A 154 -18.69 -8.35 2.61
CA ALA A 154 -18.09 -7.84 3.83
C ALA A 154 -16.67 -7.25 3.63
N PRO A 155 -16.49 -6.29 2.69
CA PRO A 155 -15.17 -5.70 2.44
C PRO A 155 -14.75 -4.79 3.60
N ASP A 156 -13.44 -4.56 3.73
CA ASP A 156 -12.93 -3.42 4.50
C ASP A 156 -13.33 -2.13 3.75
N GLU A 157 -14.17 -1.30 4.38
CA GLU A 157 -14.56 -0.01 3.81
C GLU A 157 -13.50 1.05 4.15
N LEU A 158 -12.98 1.73 3.11
CA LEU A 158 -11.84 2.64 3.24
C LEU A 158 -12.10 3.98 2.57
N SER A 159 -11.86 5.06 3.32
CA SER A 159 -11.88 6.44 2.85
C SER A 159 -10.47 7.02 2.80
N ILE A 160 -10.16 7.84 1.79
CA ILE A 160 -8.89 8.57 1.73
C ILE A 160 -8.99 9.99 2.31
N GLY A 161 -10.12 10.36 2.90
CA GLY A 161 -10.33 11.67 3.54
C GLY A 161 -11.78 12.15 3.46
N ASP A 162 -12.07 13.20 4.20
CA ASP A 162 -13.41 13.76 4.38
C ASP A 162 -13.80 14.70 3.23
N TYR A 163 -13.85 14.16 2.01
CA TYR A 163 -14.27 14.86 0.79
C TYR A 163 -14.81 13.87 -0.24
N ILE A 164 -15.62 14.35 -1.16
CA ILE A 164 -16.25 13.52 -2.18
C ILE A 164 -15.47 13.55 -3.49
N LEU A 165 -15.21 12.38 -4.05
CA LEU A 165 -14.62 12.19 -5.37
C LEU A 165 -15.70 11.74 -6.37
N GLY A 166 -15.40 11.84 -7.67
CA GLY A 166 -16.27 11.33 -8.74
C GLY A 166 -16.33 9.79 -8.80
N GLY A 167 -15.49 9.08 -8.02
CA GLY A 167 -15.42 7.62 -7.93
C GLY A 167 -14.18 7.14 -7.20
N GLY A 168 -14.10 5.84 -6.98
CA GLY A 168 -13.03 5.20 -6.21
C GLY A 168 -11.69 5.07 -6.92
N GLU A 169 -11.59 5.36 -8.21
CA GLU A 169 -10.38 5.09 -9.00
C GLU A 169 -9.18 5.90 -8.52
N VAL A 170 -9.36 7.19 -8.23
CA VAL A 170 -8.28 8.04 -7.70
C VAL A 170 -7.89 7.57 -6.28
N ALA A 171 -8.88 7.18 -5.47
CA ALA A 171 -8.61 6.60 -4.15
C ALA A 171 -7.83 5.29 -4.27
N ALA A 172 -8.13 4.43 -5.24
CA ALA A 172 -7.36 3.21 -5.52
C ALA A 172 -5.91 3.54 -5.88
N MET A 173 -5.67 4.55 -6.72
CA MET A 173 -4.31 4.98 -7.06
C MET A 173 -3.54 5.46 -5.82
N VAL A 174 -4.18 6.21 -4.91
CA VAL A 174 -3.57 6.64 -3.63
C VAL A 174 -3.19 5.43 -2.77
N VAL A 175 -4.09 4.45 -2.62
CA VAL A 175 -3.83 3.21 -1.87
C VAL A 175 -2.67 2.43 -2.50
N ILE A 176 -2.69 2.24 -3.82
CA ILE A 176 -1.64 1.53 -4.56
C ILE A 176 -0.29 2.23 -4.36
N ASP A 177 -0.22 3.55 -4.49
CA ASP A 177 1.03 4.30 -4.34
C ASP A 177 1.59 4.19 -2.92
N ALA A 178 0.75 4.39 -1.91
CA ALA A 178 1.13 4.31 -0.51
C ALA A 178 1.61 2.91 -0.12
N VAL A 179 0.88 1.86 -0.53
CA VAL A 179 1.23 0.46 -0.27
C VAL A 179 2.49 0.06 -1.02
N ALA A 180 2.62 0.42 -2.30
CA ALA A 180 3.78 0.08 -3.13
C ALA A 180 5.10 0.54 -2.53
N ARG A 181 5.14 1.71 -1.88
CA ARG A 181 6.34 2.23 -1.21
C ARG A 181 6.85 1.34 -0.09
N LEU A 182 5.97 0.55 0.54
CA LEU A 182 6.29 -0.32 1.67
C LEU A 182 6.61 -1.76 1.25
N VAL A 183 6.36 -2.12 -0.02
CA VAL A 183 6.69 -3.47 -0.52
C VAL A 183 8.21 -3.61 -0.67
N PRO A 184 8.84 -4.63 -0.06
CA PRO A 184 10.27 -4.85 -0.17
C PRO A 184 10.75 -4.91 -1.63
N GLY A 185 11.84 -4.23 -1.93
CA GLY A 185 12.41 -4.18 -3.29
C GLY A 185 11.81 -3.14 -4.25
N VAL A 186 10.79 -2.38 -3.84
CA VAL A 186 10.22 -1.29 -4.64
C VAL A 186 11.04 0.00 -4.50
N LEU A 187 11.44 0.35 -3.28
CA LEU A 187 12.40 1.45 -3.04
C LEU A 187 13.82 0.93 -3.09
N GLY A 188 14.73 1.77 -3.61
CA GLY A 188 16.15 1.42 -3.69
C GLY A 188 16.87 1.41 -2.35
N ASP A 189 16.33 2.08 -1.33
CA ASP A 189 16.85 2.14 0.03
C ASP A 189 15.67 1.94 1.01
N GLU A 190 15.65 0.80 1.69
CA GLU A 190 14.63 0.45 2.67
C GLU A 190 14.67 1.33 3.92
N GLU A 191 15.81 1.98 4.21
CA GLU A 191 15.94 2.91 5.32
C GLU A 191 15.17 4.22 5.08
N SER A 192 14.88 4.55 3.80
CA SER A 192 14.13 5.76 3.45
C SER A 192 12.75 5.78 4.10
N ASN A 193 12.05 4.64 4.17
CA ASN A 193 10.71 4.56 4.77
C ASN A 193 10.71 4.79 6.28
N LYS A 194 11.83 4.55 6.97
CA LYS A 194 11.91 4.69 8.44
C LYS A 194 11.97 6.15 8.89
N GLN A 195 12.35 7.06 8.00
CA GLN A 195 12.46 8.50 8.29
C GLN A 195 11.33 9.31 7.67
N ASP A 196 10.47 8.71 6.87
CA ASP A 196 9.31 9.37 6.27
C ASP A 196 8.36 9.91 7.36
N SER A 197 7.58 10.93 7.01
CA SER A 197 6.51 11.42 7.87
C SER A 197 5.54 10.30 8.24
N PHE A 198 5.08 10.30 9.48
CA PHE A 198 4.16 9.29 10.07
C PHE A 198 4.78 7.92 10.33
N SER A 199 6.07 7.72 10.03
CA SER A 199 6.79 6.50 10.42
C SER A 199 7.16 6.53 11.92
N GLY A 200 7.25 5.35 12.55
CA GLY A 200 7.64 5.20 13.94
C GLY A 200 6.50 5.38 14.94
N ASP A 201 6.85 5.29 16.23
CA ASP A 201 5.95 5.46 17.36
C ASP A 201 6.63 6.31 18.43
N PRO A 202 6.15 7.53 18.71
CA PRO A 202 5.02 8.22 18.07
C PRO A 202 5.29 8.57 16.59
N PRO A 203 4.23 8.70 15.76
CA PRO A 203 4.38 9.10 14.38
C PRO A 203 4.72 10.59 14.30
N LEU A 204 5.90 10.92 13.77
CA LEU A 204 6.36 12.30 13.64
C LEU A 204 6.37 12.73 12.17
N LEU A 205 6.33 14.03 11.94
CA LEU A 205 6.65 14.60 10.63
C LEU A 205 8.15 14.51 10.36
N GLU A 206 8.52 14.40 9.10
CA GLU A 206 9.92 14.43 8.68
C GLU A 206 10.56 15.79 8.92
N PHE A 207 11.88 15.79 9.14
CA PHE A 207 12.70 16.99 9.25
C PHE A 207 12.79 17.74 7.91
N PRO A 208 13.16 19.04 7.88
CA PRO A 208 13.32 19.79 6.64
C PRO A 208 14.49 19.26 5.81
N GLN A 209 14.24 19.00 4.55
CA GLN A 209 15.25 18.55 3.59
C GLN A 209 15.89 19.74 2.87
N TYR A 210 17.20 19.66 2.66
CA TYR A 210 17.99 20.65 1.93
C TYR A 210 18.82 19.97 0.86
N THR A 211 19.01 20.67 -0.27
CA THR A 211 19.86 20.23 -1.37
C THR A 211 20.67 21.41 -1.92
N ARG A 212 21.50 21.18 -2.91
CA ARG A 212 22.29 22.20 -3.60
C ARG A 212 21.39 23.19 -4.35
N PRO A 213 21.79 24.48 -4.45
CA PRO A 213 23.02 25.11 -3.91
C PRO A 213 22.95 25.37 -2.39
N ARG A 214 24.12 25.56 -1.74
CA ARG A 214 24.20 25.84 -0.29
C ARG A 214 23.49 27.14 0.12
N GLU A 215 23.51 28.15 -0.77
CA GLU A 215 22.81 29.40 -0.58
C GLU A 215 21.91 29.67 -1.78
N TYR A 216 20.68 30.09 -1.52
CA TYR A 216 19.73 30.50 -2.52
C TYR A 216 18.92 31.71 -2.03
N ARG A 217 19.05 32.85 -2.74
CA ARG A 217 18.36 34.10 -2.45
C ARG A 217 18.55 34.58 -0.99
N GLY A 218 19.75 34.46 -0.46
CA GLY A 218 20.11 34.89 0.90
C GLY A 218 19.74 33.88 2.00
N MET A 219 19.11 32.76 1.65
CA MET A 219 18.82 31.67 2.60
C MET A 219 19.90 30.59 2.47
N THR A 220 20.44 30.15 3.61
CA THR A 220 21.52 29.17 3.67
C THR A 220 21.05 27.82 4.23
N VAL A 221 21.69 26.73 3.81
CA VAL A 221 21.55 25.42 4.45
C VAL A 221 22.12 25.52 5.88
N PRO A 222 21.45 24.96 6.91
CA PRO A 222 21.98 24.92 8.27
C PRO A 222 23.38 24.31 8.34
N ASP A 223 24.29 24.99 9.04
CA ASP A 223 25.71 24.60 9.09
C ASP A 223 25.91 23.17 9.61
N VAL A 224 25.09 22.73 10.59
CA VAL A 224 25.15 21.36 11.12
C VAL A 224 25.07 20.29 10.03
N LEU A 225 24.29 20.53 8.95
CA LEU A 225 24.10 19.55 7.87
C LEU A 225 25.31 19.38 6.94
N ILE A 226 26.29 20.29 7.04
CA ILE A 226 27.51 20.30 6.20
C ILE A 226 28.79 20.02 6.99
N THR A 227 28.69 19.79 8.30
CA THR A 227 29.85 19.50 9.17
C THR A 227 30.42 18.10 8.96
N GLY A 228 29.62 17.14 8.45
CA GLY A 228 29.99 15.73 8.42
C GLY A 228 29.89 15.02 9.78
N ASN A 229 29.46 15.72 10.85
CA ASN A 229 29.27 15.13 12.20
C ASN A 229 27.93 14.39 12.25
N HIS A 230 27.92 13.11 11.90
CA HIS A 230 26.69 12.31 11.83
C HIS A 230 25.87 12.28 13.13
N PRO A 231 26.45 12.16 14.33
CA PRO A 231 25.69 12.22 15.59
C PRO A 231 24.97 13.57 15.80
N GLU A 232 25.64 14.67 15.45
CA GLU A 232 25.07 16.01 15.60
C GLU A 232 23.96 16.25 14.57
N ILE A 233 24.16 15.80 13.31
CA ILE A 233 23.14 15.82 12.26
C ILE A 233 21.92 15.00 12.68
N ALA A 234 22.09 13.82 13.25
CA ALA A 234 20.99 12.96 13.71
C ALA A 234 20.19 13.65 14.84
N ARG A 235 20.85 14.26 15.81
CA ARG A 235 20.20 15.02 16.88
C ARG A 235 19.41 16.20 16.35
N TRP A 236 20.00 16.99 15.44
CA TRP A 236 19.34 18.11 14.82
C TRP A 236 18.08 17.68 14.03
N ARG A 237 18.17 16.57 13.28
CA ARG A 237 17.03 16.01 12.55
C ARG A 237 15.88 15.64 13.49
N GLU A 238 16.18 15.00 14.61
CA GLU A 238 15.16 14.62 15.58
C GLU A 238 14.51 15.83 16.26
N GLU A 239 15.29 16.85 16.62
CA GLU A 239 14.80 18.11 17.15
C GLU A 239 13.84 18.78 16.14
N GLN A 240 14.21 18.82 14.85
CA GLN A 240 13.38 19.39 13.80
C GLN A 240 12.10 18.60 13.53
N ARG A 241 12.13 17.27 13.63
CA ARG A 241 10.94 16.42 13.54
C ARG A 241 9.93 16.77 14.63
N LEU A 242 10.38 16.83 15.87
CA LEU A 242 9.54 17.17 17.03
C LEU A 242 8.97 18.58 16.93
N GLU A 243 9.80 19.57 16.61
CA GLU A 243 9.37 20.96 16.46
C GLU A 243 8.29 21.09 15.38
N ARG A 244 8.55 20.60 14.16
CA ARG A 244 7.57 20.62 13.07
C ARG A 244 6.28 19.88 13.40
N THR A 245 6.38 18.78 14.11
CA THR A 245 5.19 18.03 14.52
C THR A 245 4.36 18.82 15.51
N ARG A 246 4.99 19.46 16.51
CA ARG A 246 4.29 20.35 17.46
C ARG A 246 3.59 21.51 16.78
N GLU A 247 4.25 22.13 15.81
CA GLU A 247 3.72 23.30 15.10
C GLU A 247 2.59 22.96 14.12
N ARG A 248 2.69 21.84 13.41
CA ARG A 248 1.83 21.53 12.26
C ARG A 248 0.83 20.42 12.48
N ARG A 249 1.18 19.46 13.32
CA ARG A 249 0.41 18.26 13.57
C ARG A 249 0.53 17.82 15.05
N ALA A 250 0.19 18.76 15.95
CA ALA A 250 0.19 18.48 17.39
C ALA A 250 -0.68 17.27 17.78
N ASP A 251 -1.68 16.96 16.97
CA ASP A 251 -2.55 15.79 17.10
C ASP A 251 -1.78 14.46 17.06
N LEU A 252 -0.62 14.42 16.40
CA LEU A 252 0.23 13.21 16.33
C LEU A 252 0.98 12.92 17.64
N LEU A 253 1.10 13.90 18.52
CA LEU A 253 1.78 13.79 19.81
C LEU A 253 0.83 13.43 20.97
N ILE A 254 -0.47 13.40 20.71
CA ILE A 254 -1.49 13.00 21.67
C ILE A 254 -1.53 11.45 21.69
N ASP A 255 -1.66 10.87 22.88
CA ASP A 255 -1.67 9.41 23.05
C ASP A 255 -2.84 8.75 22.28
N ASP A 256 -2.64 7.54 21.75
CA ASP A 256 -3.65 6.83 20.92
C ASP A 256 -5.00 6.65 21.65
N ALA A 257 -4.99 6.58 22.98
CA ALA A 257 -6.20 6.50 23.80
C ALA A 257 -7.02 7.80 23.73
N GLU A 258 -6.37 8.96 23.72
CA GLU A 258 -7.01 10.26 23.60
C GLU A 258 -7.45 10.56 22.16
N ARG A 259 -6.69 10.09 21.15
CA ARG A 259 -7.06 10.23 19.74
C ARG A 259 -8.39 9.55 19.39
N ARG A 260 -8.66 8.38 19.99
CA ARG A 260 -9.90 7.61 19.76
C ARG A 260 -11.14 8.22 20.43
N SER A 261 -10.97 9.11 21.37
CA SER A 261 -12.08 9.79 22.06
C SER A 261 -12.57 11.06 21.35
N HIS A 262 -11.87 11.50 20.28
CA HIS A 262 -12.15 12.74 19.54
C HIS A 262 -12.58 12.50 18.08
N VAL A 263 -12.87 11.24 17.70
CA VAL A 263 -13.39 10.84 16.36
C VAL A 263 -14.83 10.40 16.42
#